data_63fc15488edeabd3458d1afd066c0a59
#
_entry.id   63fc15488edeabd3458d1afd066c0a59
#
_cell.length_a   1.000
_cell.length_b   1.000
_cell.length_c   1.000
_cell.angle_alpha   90.00
_cell.angle_beta   90.00
_cell.angle_gamma   90.00
#
_symmetry.space_group_name_H-M   'P 1'
#
loop_
_entity.id
_entity.type
_entity.pdbx_description
1 polymer ?
#
loop_
_entity_poly.entity_id
_entity_poly.type
_entity_poly.pdbx_seq_one_letter_code
_entity_poly.pdbx_strand_id
1 'polypeptide(L)' 'MNFEILYNDNHTEVMNYDDTSKLIDELEMFERDDVNMIHRILQSGKLGKTIWTEEEGLFVRDF' A
#
# COMPACT_ATOMS: atom_id res chain seq x y z
N MET A 1 -0.32 -11.14 3.16
CA MET A 1 -0.22 -9.87 3.91
C MET A 1 -1.37 -8.96 3.55
N ASN A 2 -1.92 -8.28 4.52
CA ASN A 2 -2.99 -7.32 4.29
C ASN A 2 -2.43 -5.90 4.25
N PHE A 3 -2.97 -5.12 3.33
CA PHE A 3 -2.58 -3.72 3.15
C PHE A 3 -3.82 -2.83 3.11
N GLU A 4 -3.71 -1.64 3.68
CA GLU A 4 -4.72 -0.61 3.51
C GLU A 4 -4.24 0.39 2.48
N ILE A 5 -5.04 0.60 1.47
CA ILE A 5 -4.75 1.53 0.39
C ILE A 5 -5.64 2.74 0.57
N LEU A 6 -5.02 3.90 0.76
CA LEU A 6 -5.73 5.17 0.87
C LEU A 6 -5.68 5.85 -0.50
N TYR A 7 -6.85 6.20 -1.01
CA TYR A 7 -6.96 6.87 -2.29
C TYR A 7 -7.06 8.40 -2.11
N ASN A 8 -6.85 9.13 -3.18
CA ASN A 8 -6.83 10.59 -3.15
C ASN A 8 -8.17 11.23 -2.74
N ASP A 9 -9.27 10.50 -2.90
CA ASP A 9 -10.59 10.95 -2.48
C ASP A 9 -10.90 10.59 -1.02
N ASN A 10 -9.91 10.09 -0.28
CA ASN A 10 -9.98 9.68 1.12
C ASN A 10 -10.73 8.38 1.38
N HIS A 11 -11.14 7.63 0.37
CA HIS A 11 -11.65 6.30 0.64
C HIS A 11 -10.51 5.30 0.79
N THR A 12 -10.77 4.18 1.46
CA THR A 12 -9.76 3.15 1.70
C THR A 12 -10.27 1.78 1.24
N GLU A 13 -9.31 0.93 0.87
CA GLU A 13 -9.58 -0.47 0.58
C GLU A 13 -8.55 -1.34 1.28
N VAL A 14 -8.97 -2.53 1.70
CA VAL A 14 -8.05 -3.52 2.25
C VAL A 14 -7.84 -4.59 1.18
N MET A 15 -6.59 -4.86 0.86
CA MET A 15 -6.22 -5.85 -0.14
C MET A 15 -5.20 -6.82 0.44
N ASN A 16 -5.24 -8.06 -0.04
CA ASN A 16 -4.31 -9.10 0.37
C ASN A 16 -3.39 -9.45 -0.78
N TYR A 17 -2.10 -9.48 -0.50
CA TYR A 17 -1.07 -9.92 -1.43
C TYR A 17 -0.08 -10.82 -0.71
N ASP A 18 0.59 -11.70 -1.46
CA ASP A 18 1.57 -12.61 -0.89
C ASP A 18 2.74 -11.85 -0.25
N ASP A 19 3.15 -10.77 -0.88
CA ASP A 19 4.19 -9.91 -0.34
C ASP A 19 4.04 -8.49 -0.89
N THR A 20 4.87 -7.60 -0.37
CA THR A 20 4.83 -6.19 -0.75
C THR A 20 5.21 -5.96 -2.21
N SER A 21 6.15 -6.74 -2.73
CA SER A 21 6.59 -6.61 -4.12
C SER A 21 5.45 -6.85 -5.09
N LYS A 22 4.60 -7.82 -4.81
CA LYS A 22 3.45 -8.13 -5.66
C LYS A 22 2.47 -6.97 -5.71
N LEU A 23 2.21 -6.35 -4.57
CA LEU A 23 1.35 -5.18 -4.51
C LEU A 23 1.91 -4.03 -5.35
N ILE A 24 3.18 -3.72 -5.18
CA ILE A 24 3.82 -2.61 -5.88
C ILE A 24 3.88 -2.86 -7.39
N ASP A 25 4.22 -4.09 -7.79
CA ASP A 25 4.24 -4.45 -9.20
C ASP A 25 2.88 -4.24 -9.86
N GLU A 26 1.82 -4.62 -9.17
CA GLU A 26 0.47 -4.46 -9.69
C GLU A 26 0.08 -2.99 -9.82
N LEU A 27 0.43 -2.17 -8.83
CA LEU A 27 0.17 -0.74 -8.89
C LEU A 27 0.90 -0.07 -10.05
N GLU A 28 2.16 -0.43 -10.26
CA GLU A 28 2.94 0.11 -11.37
C GLU A 28 2.40 -0.35 -12.72
N MET A 29 1.99 -1.62 -12.82
CA MET A 29 1.46 -2.16 -14.05
C MET A 29 0.18 -1.46 -14.50
N PHE A 30 -0.67 -1.06 -13.55
CA PHE A 30 -1.92 -0.39 -13.86
C PHE A 30 -1.83 1.14 -13.83
N GLU A 31 -0.63 1.66 -13.62
CA GLU A 31 -0.39 3.11 -13.60
C GLU A 31 -1.39 3.85 -12.69
N ARG A 32 -1.57 3.33 -11.48
CA ARG A 32 -2.56 3.86 -10.56
C ARG A 32 -2.10 5.21 -10.01
N ASP A 33 -2.74 6.26 -10.47
CA ASP A 33 -2.47 7.63 -10.05
C ASP A 33 -3.47 8.15 -9.01
N ASP A 34 -4.44 7.34 -8.65
CA ASP A 34 -5.46 7.66 -7.67
C ASP A 34 -5.09 7.24 -6.24
N VAL A 35 -3.96 6.56 -6.07
CA VAL A 35 -3.50 6.10 -4.76
C VAL A 35 -2.67 7.17 -4.09
N ASN A 36 -2.98 7.46 -2.84
CA ASN A 36 -2.24 8.43 -2.04
C ASN A 36 -1.17 7.76 -1.19
N MET A 37 -1.52 6.66 -0.51
CA MET A 37 -0.66 6.07 0.49
C MET A 37 -1.03 4.60 0.71
N ILE A 38 -0.06 3.79 1.05
CA ILE A 38 -0.28 2.38 1.36
C ILE A 38 0.38 2.05 2.70
N HIS A 39 -0.40 1.45 3.59
CA HIS A 39 0.07 0.96 4.88
C HIS A 39 -0.05 -0.54 4.97
N ARG A 40 0.87 -1.15 5.68
CA ARG A 40 0.75 -2.56 6.04
C ARG A 40 -0.21 -2.69 7.22
N ILE A 41 -1.07 -3.70 7.20
CA ILE A 41 -1.95 -4.02 8.33
C ILE A 41 -1.33 -5.18 9.09
N LEU A 42 -1.10 -4.99 10.38
CA LEU A 42 -0.53 -6.01 11.25
C LEU A 42 -1.60 -7.04 11.63
N GLN A 43 -1.15 -8.18 12.15
CA GLN A 43 -2.07 -9.24 12.62
C GLN A 43 -3.05 -8.74 13.67
N SER A 44 -2.65 -7.76 14.47
CA SER A 44 -3.52 -7.15 15.48
C SER A 44 -4.61 -6.27 14.89
N GLY A 45 -4.59 -6.02 13.59
CA GLY A 45 -5.52 -5.11 12.93
C GLY A 45 -5.08 -3.66 12.93
N LYS A 46 -3.96 -3.35 13.58
CA LYS A 46 -3.43 -1.98 13.59
C LYS A 46 -2.66 -1.70 12.32
N LEU A 47 -2.64 -0.42 11.93
CA LEU A 47 -1.81 0.01 10.82
C LEU A 47 -0.34 -0.11 11.19
N GLY A 48 0.43 -0.71 10.31
CA GLY A 48 1.87 -0.80 10.46
C GLY A 48 2.57 0.32 9.70
N LYS A 49 3.72 -0.01 9.12
CA LYS A 49 4.51 0.98 8.41
C LYS A 49 3.86 1.42 7.11
N THR A 50 4.04 2.68 6.77
CA THR A 50 3.75 3.19 5.44
C THR A 50 4.79 2.66 4.48
N ILE A 51 4.36 2.00 3.42
CA ILE A 51 5.29 1.39 2.46
C ILE A 51 5.37 2.16 1.15
N TRP A 52 4.42 3.02 0.88
CA TRP A 52 4.38 3.79 -0.36
C TRP A 52 3.58 5.07 -0.15
N THR A 53 4.04 6.17 -0.75
CA THR A 53 3.27 7.40 -0.84
C THR A 53 3.38 7.95 -2.26
N GLU A 54 2.40 8.73 -2.66
CA GLU A 54 2.39 9.36 -3.97
C GLU A 54 3.61 10.27 -4.16
N GLU A 55 4.01 10.97 -3.10
CA GLU A 55 5.12 11.92 -3.18
C GLU A 55 6.48 11.25 -3.32
N GLU A 56 6.68 10.14 -2.61
CA GLU A 56 8.00 9.53 -2.50
C GLU A 56 8.12 8.19 -3.22
N GLY A 57 6.99 7.60 -3.59
CA GLY A 57 6.97 6.26 -4.13
C GLY A 57 7.31 5.21 -3.08
N LEU A 58 7.85 4.08 -3.51
CA LEU A 58 8.24 3.00 -2.61
C LEU A 58 9.51 3.39 -1.86
N PHE A 59 9.45 3.40 -0.54
CA PHE A 59 10.61 3.76 0.27
C PHE A 59 10.87 2.83 1.43
N VAL A 60 9.98 1.94 1.75
CA VAL A 60 10.15 1.02 2.88
C VAL A 60 10.79 -0.26 2.41
N ARG A 61 11.77 -0.72 3.16
CA ARG A 61 12.52 -1.91 2.80
C ARG A 61 12.51 -3.00 3.85
N ASP A 62 12.03 -2.71 5.00
CA ASP A 62 12.08 -3.61 6.14
C ASP A 62 10.73 -4.26 6.35
N PHE A 63 10.51 -5.21 5.57
CA PHE A 63 9.25 -5.95 5.60
C PHE A 63 9.22 -7.01 6.65
#